data_1d35d922e9540977b925fa38b2dc5946
#
_entry.id   1d35d922e9540977b925fa38b2dc5946
#
_cell.length_a   1.000
_cell.length_b   1.000
_cell.length_c   1.000
_cell.angle_alpha   90.00
_cell.angle_beta   90.00
_cell.angle_gamma   90.00
#
_symmetry.space_group_name_H-M   'P 1'
#
loop_
_entity.id
_entity.type
_entity.pdbx_description
1 polymer ?
#
loop_
_entity_poly.entity_id
_entity_poly.type
_entity_poly.pdbx_seq_one_letter_code
_entity_poly.pdbx_strand_id
1 'polypeptide(L)'
;MIRAPFFFFSRALSGTCLGVWLGTQAILAADWPQFRGPQRDGIWDETGVLETFPREGLKIRWRHPIGGGFSSPVAAQGRVFVSDVEMNKPSAKERVHCFEQKTGRVLWVYAYAEKYGEWAFVPERGAGPTATPIVDGDRLFVVGANGYTHCLDVKTGAVLWEKNIGREYEVAEMSCRPSPLVEGPLLIVFTGAKPGASVLALDKQTGKEIWKALDDPVSNSSPIIINAGGRRQLIVWSDSSLASLDPANGRVYWREPMVTSNNDSVATPVFHRNRLLVSGLMLDVSADPPAAAFLWPAIRVPSKRILSNTSTPILQGEYIFGAKGWGELVCLEAATGRQIWSTNSLTASKNGASMNITPQGGAFFLFTDEGNLIRAQLSSAGYREISRAHLIDPTWPFLQTKYVYAPPAFSNRHVFARSEAEVVCASLEAGQ
;
A
#
# COMPACT_ATOMS: atom_id res chain seq x y z
N MET A 1 -86.20 21.19 34.30
CA MET A 1 -85.41 22.18 35.04
C MET A 1 -84.21 21.50 35.66
N ILE A 2 -83.07 21.49 35.00
CA ILE A 2 -81.76 21.20 35.66
C ILE A 2 -80.71 21.91 34.76
N ARG A 3 -79.96 22.84 35.34
CA ARG A 3 -78.91 23.65 34.73
C ARG A 3 -77.63 22.84 34.66
N ALA A 4 -76.92 22.86 33.50
CA ALA A 4 -75.57 22.38 33.36
C ALA A 4 -74.55 23.50 33.56
N PRO A 5 -73.38 23.28 34.15
CA PRO A 5 -72.31 24.27 34.29
C PRO A 5 -71.35 24.26 33.10
N PHE A 6 -70.95 25.46 32.69
CA PHE A 6 -69.86 25.70 31.70
C PHE A 6 -68.49 25.45 32.31
N PHE A 7 -67.65 24.66 31.63
CA PHE A 7 -66.22 24.55 31.94
C PHE A 7 -65.42 25.37 30.93
N PHE A 8 -64.62 26.34 31.40
CA PHE A 8 -63.60 27.04 30.65
C PHE A 8 -62.35 26.18 30.54
N PHE A 9 -61.91 25.82 29.31
CA PHE A 9 -60.61 25.27 29.04
C PHE A 9 -59.61 26.37 28.72
N SER A 10 -58.62 26.59 29.58
CA SER A 10 -57.43 27.39 29.39
C SER A 10 -56.44 26.59 28.50
N ARG A 11 -56.09 27.09 27.31
CA ARG A 11 -55.02 26.56 26.47
C ARG A 11 -53.69 27.13 26.94
N ALA A 12 -52.85 26.28 27.55
CA ALA A 12 -51.45 26.55 27.78
C ALA A 12 -50.68 26.30 26.45
N LEU A 13 -50.03 27.33 25.89
CA LEU A 13 -49.06 27.19 24.79
C LEU A 13 -47.74 26.66 25.36
N SER A 14 -47.46 25.40 25.12
CA SER A 14 -46.12 24.82 25.36
C SER A 14 -45.22 25.14 24.16
N GLY A 15 -44.35 26.13 24.32
CA GLY A 15 -43.27 26.41 23.33
C GLY A 15 -42.17 25.32 23.40
N THR A 16 -42.11 24.48 22.38
CA THR A 16 -41.04 23.52 22.21
C THR A 16 -39.84 24.21 21.56
N CYS A 17 -38.80 24.55 22.33
CA CYS A 17 -37.52 24.96 21.79
C CYS A 17 -36.86 23.74 21.15
N LEU A 18 -36.86 23.66 19.78
CA LEU A 18 -35.97 22.76 19.07
C LEU A 18 -34.52 23.29 19.19
N GLY A 19 -33.77 22.71 20.09
CA GLY A 19 -32.32 22.87 20.13
C GLY A 19 -31.70 22.16 18.92
N VAL A 20 -31.21 22.92 17.95
CA VAL A 20 -30.37 22.38 16.86
C VAL A 20 -29.04 21.99 17.48
N TRP A 21 -28.87 20.71 17.73
CA TRP A 21 -27.55 20.13 18.02
C TRP A 21 -26.75 20.13 16.71
N LEU A 22 -25.92 21.16 16.53
CA LEU A 22 -24.81 21.10 15.59
C LEU A 22 -23.77 20.12 16.14
N GLY A 23 -23.98 18.85 15.86
CA GLY A 23 -22.95 17.83 16.07
C GLY A 23 -21.76 18.19 15.22
N THR A 24 -20.69 18.70 15.81
CA THR A 24 -19.37 18.69 15.21
C THR A 24 -19.03 17.23 14.91
N GLN A 25 -19.24 16.79 13.68
CA GLN A 25 -18.63 15.55 13.23
C GLN A 25 -17.13 15.76 13.38
N ALA A 26 -16.54 15.14 14.38
CA ALA A 26 -15.10 14.96 14.41
C ALA A 26 -14.76 14.26 13.09
N ILE A 27 -14.09 14.97 12.19
CA ILE A 27 -13.49 14.37 10.99
C ILE A 27 -12.52 13.35 11.56
N LEU A 28 -12.91 12.07 11.53
CA LEU A 28 -12.02 11.00 11.91
C LEU A 28 -10.83 11.09 10.96
N ALA A 29 -9.68 11.30 11.56
CA ALA A 29 -8.42 11.33 10.84
C ALA A 29 -8.33 10.10 9.96
N ALA A 30 -8.10 10.29 8.67
CA ALA A 30 -7.97 9.18 7.74
C ALA A 30 -6.65 8.46 7.99
N ASP A 31 -6.71 7.30 8.63
CA ASP A 31 -5.54 6.43 8.82
C ASP A 31 -5.07 5.85 7.48
N TRP A 32 -3.78 5.56 7.38
CA TRP A 32 -3.13 4.81 6.30
C TRP A 32 -2.51 3.54 6.89
N PRO A 33 -3.35 2.56 7.30
CA PRO A 33 -2.95 1.49 8.23
C PRO A 33 -2.18 0.35 7.58
N GLN A 34 -2.03 0.35 6.27
CA GLN A 34 -1.39 -0.72 5.51
C GLN A 34 -0.83 -0.21 4.18
N PHE A 35 -0.12 -1.08 3.47
CA PHE A 35 0.39 -0.84 2.12
C PHE A 35 -0.73 -0.35 1.19
N ARG A 36 -0.50 0.82 0.54
CA ARG A 36 -1.44 1.49 -0.35
C ARG A 36 -2.77 1.93 0.31
N GLY A 37 -2.75 2.21 1.61
CA GLY A 37 -3.89 2.82 2.34
C GLY A 37 -4.99 1.85 2.74
N PRO A 38 -6.11 2.40 3.27
CA PRO A 38 -7.14 1.62 3.95
C PRO A 38 -7.75 0.50 3.08
N GLN A 39 -7.94 0.75 1.79
CA GLN A 39 -8.53 -0.19 0.84
C GLN A 39 -7.49 -0.88 -0.07
N ARG A 40 -6.19 -0.63 0.13
CA ARG A 40 -5.06 -1.09 -0.72
C ARG A 40 -5.16 -0.63 -2.18
N ASP A 41 -5.93 0.38 -2.45
CA ASP A 41 -6.17 0.95 -3.79
C ASP A 41 -5.28 2.16 -4.11
N GLY A 42 -4.62 2.71 -3.09
CA GLY A 42 -3.75 3.88 -3.22
C GLY A 42 -4.51 5.21 -3.25
N ILE A 43 -5.80 5.23 -2.91
CA ILE A 43 -6.63 6.43 -2.89
C ILE A 43 -6.59 7.08 -1.50
N TRP A 44 -6.53 8.40 -1.48
CA TRP A 44 -6.57 9.19 -0.26
C TRP A 44 -7.74 10.20 -0.31
N ASP A 45 -8.74 10.02 0.55
CA ASP A 45 -9.99 10.79 0.52
C ASP A 45 -10.06 11.93 1.55
N GLU A 46 -8.94 12.36 2.11
CA GLU A 46 -8.90 13.41 3.12
C GLU A 46 -9.09 14.80 2.51
N THR A 47 -9.83 15.68 3.22
CA THR A 47 -10.09 17.07 2.83
C THR A 47 -9.21 18.06 3.61
N GLY A 48 -9.19 19.33 3.20
CA GLY A 48 -8.36 20.37 3.83
C GLY A 48 -6.89 20.22 3.53
N VAL A 49 -6.58 19.68 2.36
CA VAL A 49 -5.24 19.44 1.84
C VAL A 49 -4.84 20.57 0.89
N LEU A 50 -3.56 20.95 0.87
CA LEU A 50 -2.99 21.95 -0.02
C LEU A 50 -3.34 21.65 -1.49
N GLU A 51 -3.94 22.59 -2.16
CA GLU A 51 -4.15 22.54 -3.62
C GLU A 51 -2.89 22.87 -4.40
N THR A 52 -2.02 23.72 -3.81
CA THR A 52 -0.73 24.14 -4.38
C THR A 52 0.30 24.20 -3.26
N PHE A 53 1.50 23.69 -3.50
CA PHE A 53 2.59 23.77 -2.52
C PHE A 53 3.18 25.17 -2.45
N PRO A 54 3.64 25.60 -1.26
CA PRO A 54 4.40 26.83 -1.10
C PRO A 54 5.68 26.83 -1.96
N ARG A 55 6.14 28.03 -2.39
CA ARG A 55 7.36 28.16 -3.20
C ARG A 55 8.61 27.72 -2.47
N GLU A 56 8.64 27.87 -1.15
CA GLU A 56 9.69 27.44 -0.24
C GLU A 56 9.71 25.92 0.00
N GLY A 57 8.75 25.20 -0.55
CA GLY A 57 8.56 23.76 -0.35
C GLY A 57 7.56 23.44 0.75
N LEU A 58 7.41 22.15 1.04
CA LEU A 58 6.50 21.66 2.09
C LEU A 58 7.11 21.88 3.48
N LYS A 59 6.27 22.23 4.45
CA LYS A 59 6.67 22.36 5.85
C LYS A 59 7.00 20.98 6.43
N ILE A 60 8.29 20.71 6.62
CA ILE A 60 8.76 19.50 7.30
C ILE A 60 8.38 19.61 8.78
N ARG A 61 7.67 18.60 9.28
CA ARG A 61 7.28 18.51 10.70
C ARG A 61 8.38 17.87 11.52
N TRP A 62 8.93 16.77 11.00
CA TRP A 62 10.03 16.04 11.61
C TRP A 62 10.74 15.14 10.59
N ARG A 63 11.97 14.76 10.93
CA ARG A 63 12.79 13.74 10.25
C ARG A 63 13.44 12.87 11.29
N HIS A 64 13.59 11.55 11.00
CA HIS A 64 14.34 10.64 11.83
C HIS A 64 15.25 9.75 10.99
N PRO A 65 16.50 9.52 11.41
CA PRO A 65 17.36 8.52 10.79
C PRO A 65 16.80 7.13 11.02
N ILE A 66 16.83 6.30 9.99
CA ILE A 66 16.48 4.88 10.01
C ILE A 66 17.50 4.10 9.18
N GLY A 67 17.42 2.76 9.21
CA GLY A 67 18.23 1.87 8.40
C GLY A 67 17.63 1.54 7.05
N GLY A 68 18.30 0.63 6.33
CA GLY A 68 17.89 0.14 5.02
C GLY A 68 16.53 -0.56 5.02
N GLY A 69 15.92 -0.65 3.83
CA GLY A 69 14.66 -1.35 3.60
C GLY A 69 13.72 -0.60 2.65
N PHE A 70 12.72 -1.31 2.15
CA PHE A 70 11.78 -0.83 1.14
C PHE A 70 10.33 -0.80 1.62
N SER A 71 10.08 -1.17 2.89
CA SER A 71 8.74 -1.14 3.46
C SER A 71 8.22 0.30 3.52
N SER A 72 6.97 0.52 3.07
CA SER A 72 6.33 1.84 3.20
C SER A 72 6.09 2.19 4.66
N PRO A 73 6.11 3.47 5.03
CA PRO A 73 5.51 3.91 6.28
C PRO A 73 4.01 3.52 6.33
N VAL A 74 3.48 3.28 7.52
CA VAL A 74 2.05 3.24 7.79
C VAL A 74 1.72 4.19 8.92
N ALA A 75 0.57 4.84 8.85
CA ALA A 75 0.13 5.81 9.84
C ALA A 75 -1.27 5.47 10.34
N ALA A 76 -1.40 5.20 11.61
CA ALA A 76 -2.67 4.86 12.24
C ALA A 76 -2.68 5.24 13.72
N GLN A 77 -3.84 5.63 14.22
CA GLN A 77 -4.08 5.92 15.63
C GLN A 77 -3.10 6.95 16.24
N GLY A 78 -2.72 7.97 15.43
CA GLY A 78 -1.76 8.99 15.81
C GLY A 78 -0.31 8.52 15.91
N ARG A 79 0.02 7.38 15.29
CA ARG A 79 1.35 6.77 15.23
C ARG A 79 1.79 6.55 13.80
N VAL A 80 3.11 6.52 13.59
CA VAL A 80 3.74 6.14 12.33
C VAL A 80 4.66 4.97 12.60
N PHE A 81 4.53 3.92 11.79
CA PHE A 81 5.34 2.71 11.89
C PHE A 81 6.19 2.55 10.64
N VAL A 82 7.45 2.19 10.83
CA VAL A 82 8.41 1.94 9.75
C VAL A 82 9.27 0.74 10.12
N SER A 83 9.42 -0.20 9.20
CA SER A 83 10.38 -1.31 9.35
C SER A 83 11.69 -0.98 8.66
N ASP A 84 12.81 -1.29 9.28
CA ASP A 84 14.16 -1.13 8.73
C ASP A 84 15.09 -2.28 9.17
N VAL A 85 16.33 -2.26 8.70
CA VAL A 85 17.39 -3.15 9.16
C VAL A 85 18.61 -2.38 9.63
N GLU A 86 19.18 -2.80 10.75
CA GLU A 86 20.49 -2.42 11.22
C GLU A 86 21.51 -3.51 10.84
N MET A 87 22.46 -3.15 9.96
CA MET A 87 23.45 -4.07 9.40
C MET A 87 24.79 -3.88 10.08
N ASN A 88 25.19 -4.83 10.94
CA ASN A 88 26.47 -4.84 11.63
C ASN A 88 27.16 -6.21 11.39
N LYS A 89 27.89 -6.33 10.25
CA LYS A 89 28.51 -7.59 9.84
C LYS A 89 29.23 -8.31 10.99
N PRO A 90 28.97 -9.59 11.24
CA PRO A 90 28.15 -10.54 10.44
C PRO A 90 26.67 -10.57 10.84
N SER A 91 26.21 -9.70 11.73
CA SER A 91 24.85 -9.70 12.27
C SER A 91 23.97 -8.65 11.63
N ALA A 92 22.69 -8.95 11.53
CA ALA A 92 21.66 -7.99 11.15
C ALA A 92 20.49 -8.05 12.15
N LYS A 93 19.86 -6.91 12.39
CA LYS A 93 18.65 -6.81 13.20
C LYS A 93 17.60 -6.06 12.40
N GLU A 94 16.48 -6.71 12.13
CA GLU A 94 15.30 -5.99 11.66
C GLU A 94 14.64 -5.28 12.82
N ARG A 95 14.15 -4.05 12.55
CA ARG A 95 13.54 -3.21 13.57
C ARG A 95 12.20 -2.67 13.07
N VAL A 96 11.31 -2.43 14.00
CA VAL A 96 10.06 -1.71 13.79
C VAL A 96 10.07 -0.49 14.69
N HIS A 97 10.04 0.68 14.09
CA HIS A 97 9.97 1.96 14.79
C HIS A 97 8.53 2.42 14.89
N CYS A 98 8.15 2.93 16.05
CA CYS A 98 6.89 3.61 16.27
C CYS A 98 7.17 5.05 16.69
N PHE A 99 6.68 5.99 15.89
CA PHE A 99 6.79 7.42 16.15
C PHE A 99 5.41 8.00 16.51
N GLU A 100 5.38 9.00 17.37
CA GLU A 100 4.22 9.85 17.51
C GLU A 100 4.01 10.67 16.23
N GLN A 101 2.85 10.53 15.60
CA GLN A 101 2.60 11.08 14.27
C GLN A 101 2.83 12.59 14.19
N LYS A 102 2.42 13.34 15.23
CA LYS A 102 2.47 14.80 15.26
C LYS A 102 3.89 15.37 15.44
N THR A 103 4.69 14.74 16.30
CA THR A 103 5.98 15.29 16.75
C THR A 103 7.19 14.50 16.24
N GLY A 104 7.01 13.28 15.76
CA GLY A 104 8.08 12.36 15.42
C GLY A 104 8.80 11.76 16.64
N ARG A 105 8.33 12.02 17.87
CA ARG A 105 8.92 11.42 19.07
C ARG A 105 8.85 9.91 18.98
N VAL A 106 9.98 9.22 19.17
CA VAL A 106 10.03 7.76 19.25
C VAL A 106 9.21 7.30 20.47
N LEU A 107 8.20 6.47 20.24
CA LEU A 107 7.38 5.88 21.29
C LEU A 107 7.96 4.55 21.74
N TRP A 108 8.33 3.69 20.79
CA TRP A 108 9.02 2.42 21.03
C TRP A 108 9.75 1.96 19.76
N VAL A 109 10.69 1.05 19.96
CA VAL A 109 11.39 0.31 18.89
C VAL A 109 11.39 -1.16 19.28
N TYR A 110 10.87 -2.01 18.41
CA TYR A 110 10.99 -3.46 18.50
C TYR A 110 12.10 -3.92 17.57
N ALA A 111 12.97 -4.83 18.01
CA ALA A 111 14.08 -5.35 17.23
C ALA A 111 14.26 -6.85 17.43
N TYR A 112 14.60 -7.56 16.37
CA TYR A 112 14.90 -8.98 16.40
C TYR A 112 16.07 -9.32 15.46
N ALA A 113 16.78 -10.39 15.78
CA ALA A 113 17.88 -10.88 14.94
C ALA A 113 17.32 -11.53 13.67
N GLU A 114 17.88 -11.18 12.52
CA GLU A 114 17.53 -11.79 11.24
C GLU A 114 18.80 -12.17 10.47
N LYS A 115 18.70 -13.21 9.63
CA LYS A 115 19.80 -13.69 8.81
C LYS A 115 19.77 -13.01 7.45
N TYR A 116 20.90 -12.44 7.09
CA TYR A 116 21.12 -11.85 5.78
C TYR A 116 22.38 -12.47 5.18
N GLY A 117 22.33 -12.80 3.89
CA GLY A 117 23.50 -13.32 3.19
C GLY A 117 24.63 -12.30 3.08
N GLU A 118 25.84 -12.77 2.84
CA GLU A 118 27.05 -11.94 2.73
C GLU A 118 26.88 -10.77 1.73
N TRP A 119 26.13 -10.99 0.65
CA TRP A 119 25.87 -9.98 -0.37
C TRP A 119 25.07 -8.76 0.15
N ALA A 120 24.27 -8.94 1.19
CA ALA A 120 23.43 -7.88 1.76
C ALA A 120 24.24 -6.86 2.57
N PHE A 121 25.47 -7.24 3.01
CA PHE A 121 26.38 -6.34 3.71
C PHE A 121 27.22 -5.47 2.78
N VAL A 122 26.98 -5.55 1.46
CA VAL A 122 27.60 -4.67 0.46
C VAL A 122 26.76 -3.40 0.35
N PRO A 123 27.29 -2.22 0.73
CA PRO A 123 26.51 -0.97 0.80
C PRO A 123 25.79 -0.61 -0.50
N GLU A 124 26.37 -0.96 -1.66
CA GLU A 124 25.84 -0.65 -2.98
C GLU A 124 24.67 -1.54 -3.39
N ARG A 125 24.35 -2.57 -2.63
CA ARG A 125 23.25 -3.48 -2.98
C ARG A 125 21.94 -3.15 -2.29
N GLY A 126 22.00 -2.46 -1.17
CA GLY A 126 20.82 -2.18 -0.33
C GLY A 126 20.16 -3.46 0.17
N ALA A 127 19.76 -3.48 1.41
CA ALA A 127 19.07 -4.61 2.01
C ALA A 127 18.07 -4.13 3.06
N GLY A 128 17.14 -4.98 3.43
CA GLY A 128 16.19 -4.71 4.49
C GLY A 128 14.78 -5.21 4.18
N PRO A 129 13.87 -5.10 5.16
CA PRO A 129 12.51 -5.55 5.02
C PRO A 129 11.78 -4.77 3.92
N THR A 130 11.05 -5.49 3.07
CA THR A 130 10.25 -4.94 1.97
C THR A 130 8.77 -4.94 2.32
N ALA A 131 8.30 -5.95 3.04
CA ALA A 131 6.91 -6.06 3.46
C ALA A 131 6.52 -4.86 4.34
N THR A 132 5.49 -4.14 3.93
CA THR A 132 4.93 -3.04 4.73
C THR A 132 4.09 -3.60 5.86
N PRO A 133 4.28 -3.15 7.11
CA PRO A 133 3.45 -3.54 8.23
C PRO A 133 1.96 -3.23 8.02
N ILE A 134 1.08 -3.91 8.76
CA ILE A 134 -0.36 -3.61 8.77
C ILE A 134 -0.85 -3.45 10.20
N VAL A 135 -1.58 -2.36 10.44
CA VAL A 135 -2.31 -2.09 11.69
C VAL A 135 -3.75 -2.56 11.54
N ASP A 136 -4.20 -3.41 12.45
CA ASP A 136 -5.60 -3.85 12.55
C ASP A 136 -6.03 -3.82 14.03
N GLY A 137 -6.85 -2.85 14.39
CA GLY A 137 -7.23 -2.59 15.78
C GLY A 137 -6.03 -2.27 16.67
N ASP A 138 -5.81 -3.07 17.70
CA ASP A 138 -4.72 -2.94 18.65
C ASP A 138 -3.43 -3.69 18.25
N ARG A 139 -3.40 -4.26 17.04
CA ARG A 139 -2.34 -5.13 16.56
C ARG A 139 -1.59 -4.55 15.38
N LEU A 140 -0.28 -4.72 15.40
CA LEU A 140 0.62 -4.44 14.30
C LEU A 140 1.22 -5.76 13.82
N PHE A 141 0.96 -6.14 12.58
CA PHE A 141 1.55 -7.32 11.96
C PHE A 141 2.75 -6.92 11.11
N VAL A 142 3.85 -7.63 11.30
CA VAL A 142 5.12 -7.40 10.62
C VAL A 142 5.63 -8.73 10.07
N VAL A 143 6.10 -8.71 8.83
CA VAL A 143 6.72 -9.87 8.18
C VAL A 143 8.16 -9.51 7.85
N GLY A 144 9.10 -10.21 8.44
CA GLY A 144 10.53 -10.06 8.19
C GLY A 144 10.95 -10.70 6.86
N ALA A 145 12.13 -10.35 6.40
CA ALA A 145 12.64 -10.72 5.07
C ALA A 145 12.67 -12.24 4.80
N ASN A 146 12.80 -13.06 5.83
CA ASN A 146 12.84 -14.53 5.74
C ASN A 146 11.62 -15.21 6.36
N GLY A 147 10.49 -14.50 6.50
CA GLY A 147 9.23 -15.06 6.97
C GLY A 147 9.06 -15.13 8.49
N TYR A 148 9.91 -14.45 9.27
CA TYR A 148 9.65 -14.28 10.68
C TYR A 148 8.52 -13.26 10.85
N THR A 149 7.34 -13.74 11.23
CA THR A 149 6.12 -12.96 11.35
C THR A 149 5.83 -12.62 12.80
N HIS A 150 5.58 -11.36 13.09
CA HIS A 150 5.32 -10.86 14.45
C HIS A 150 3.98 -10.15 14.51
N CYS A 151 3.25 -10.37 15.58
CA CYS A 151 2.12 -9.55 16.00
C CYS A 151 2.53 -8.77 17.24
N LEU A 152 2.53 -7.45 17.12
CA LEU A 152 2.92 -6.54 18.19
C LEU A 152 1.68 -5.75 18.68
N ASP A 153 1.67 -5.41 19.94
CA ASP A 153 0.73 -4.41 20.49
C ASP A 153 1.07 -3.03 19.93
N VAL A 154 0.11 -2.36 19.30
CA VAL A 154 0.30 -1.06 18.65
C VAL A 154 0.81 0.02 19.59
N LYS A 155 0.40 -0.01 20.87
CA LYS A 155 0.71 1.04 21.83
C LYS A 155 2.10 0.87 22.45
N THR A 156 2.50 -0.37 22.71
CA THR A 156 3.70 -0.69 23.50
C THR A 156 4.82 -1.34 22.72
N GLY A 157 4.54 -1.92 21.52
CA GLY A 157 5.50 -2.73 20.77
C GLY A 157 5.75 -4.11 21.40
N ALA A 158 5.00 -4.50 22.42
CA ALA A 158 5.13 -5.82 23.03
C ALA A 158 4.68 -6.92 22.06
N VAL A 159 5.44 -8.02 22.03
CA VAL A 159 5.10 -9.19 21.22
C VAL A 159 3.86 -9.87 21.81
N LEU A 160 2.78 -9.96 21.01
CA LEU A 160 1.58 -10.71 21.34
C LEU A 160 1.70 -12.17 20.92
N TRP A 161 2.25 -12.39 19.72
CA TRP A 161 2.67 -13.69 19.21
C TRP A 161 3.73 -13.52 18.11
N GLU A 162 4.45 -14.60 17.84
CA GLU A 162 5.42 -14.68 16.76
C GLU A 162 5.37 -16.04 16.08
N LYS A 163 5.66 -16.08 14.78
CA LYS A 163 5.77 -17.32 14.00
C LYS A 163 6.93 -17.21 13.03
N ASN A 164 7.86 -18.13 13.13
CA ASN A 164 8.95 -18.25 12.17
C ASN A 164 8.58 -19.30 11.12
N ILE A 165 8.11 -18.83 9.94
CA ILE A 165 7.68 -19.70 8.83
C ILE A 165 8.86 -20.54 8.33
N GLY A 166 10.08 -20.00 8.33
CA GLY A 166 11.29 -20.71 7.92
C GLY A 166 11.73 -21.88 8.82
N ARG A 167 11.08 -22.06 9.99
CA ARG A 167 11.27 -23.27 10.83
C ARG A 167 10.39 -24.43 10.42
N GLU A 168 9.28 -24.15 9.77
CA GLU A 168 8.27 -25.15 9.39
C GLU A 168 8.33 -25.46 7.89
N TYR A 169 8.81 -24.53 7.10
CA TYR A 169 8.86 -24.59 5.64
C TYR A 169 10.21 -24.13 5.10
N GLU A 170 10.54 -24.55 3.89
CA GLU A 170 11.65 -24.02 3.15
C GLU A 170 11.26 -22.61 2.61
N VAL A 171 11.94 -21.58 3.10
CA VAL A 171 11.77 -20.17 2.67
C VAL A 171 13.07 -19.71 2.02
N ALA A 172 13.00 -19.22 0.79
CA ALA A 172 14.16 -18.67 0.12
C ALA A 172 14.64 -17.38 0.82
N GLU A 173 15.95 -17.14 0.79
CA GLU A 173 16.55 -15.97 1.41
C GLU A 173 15.92 -14.67 0.89
N MET A 174 15.51 -13.80 1.80
CA MET A 174 14.87 -12.51 1.53
C MET A 174 13.67 -12.58 0.57
N SER A 175 12.92 -13.67 0.63
CA SER A 175 11.78 -13.89 -0.26
C SER A 175 10.48 -13.23 0.23
N CYS A 176 10.36 -12.91 1.52
CA CYS A 176 9.12 -12.41 2.11
C CYS A 176 8.96 -10.89 1.87
N ARG A 177 8.80 -10.50 0.61
CA ARG A 177 8.73 -9.12 0.17
C ARG A 177 7.32 -8.55 0.07
N PRO A 178 6.28 -9.33 -0.30
CA PRO A 178 4.91 -8.84 -0.37
C PRO A 178 4.38 -8.42 0.99
N SER A 179 3.66 -7.31 1.01
CA SER A 179 3.01 -6.83 2.24
C SER A 179 1.86 -7.75 2.64
N PRO A 180 1.74 -8.13 3.92
CA PRO A 180 0.67 -8.97 4.41
C PRO A 180 -0.70 -8.29 4.25
N LEU A 181 -1.76 -9.08 4.36
CA LEU A 181 -3.14 -8.65 4.21
C LEU A 181 -3.99 -9.24 5.35
N VAL A 182 -4.83 -8.42 5.95
CA VAL A 182 -5.84 -8.89 6.90
C VAL A 182 -7.18 -9.08 6.18
N GLU A 183 -7.77 -10.28 6.31
CA GLU A 183 -9.07 -10.62 5.80
C GLU A 183 -9.91 -11.30 6.88
N GLY A 184 -10.84 -10.55 7.47
CA GLY A 184 -11.64 -11.02 8.61
C GLY A 184 -10.75 -11.47 9.78
N PRO A 185 -10.81 -12.77 10.20
CA PRO A 185 -9.97 -13.30 11.26
C PRO A 185 -8.56 -13.72 10.79
N LEU A 186 -8.25 -13.60 9.51
CA LEU A 186 -7.02 -14.13 8.91
C LEU A 186 -5.99 -13.04 8.66
N LEU A 187 -4.74 -13.36 8.94
CA LEU A 187 -3.55 -12.69 8.40
C LEU A 187 -3.02 -13.54 7.24
N ILE A 188 -3.07 -13.00 6.04
CA ILE A 188 -2.58 -13.67 4.83
C ILE A 188 -1.16 -13.17 4.54
N VAL A 189 -0.22 -14.09 4.39
CA VAL A 189 1.18 -13.82 4.06
C VAL A 189 1.57 -14.59 2.80
N PHE A 190 2.32 -13.95 1.92
CA PHE A 190 2.82 -14.54 0.68
C PHE A 190 4.34 -14.60 0.75
N THR A 191 4.90 -15.79 0.95
CA THR A 191 6.30 -16.01 1.28
C THR A 191 7.04 -16.87 0.26
N GLY A 192 6.32 -17.57 -0.62
CA GLY A 192 6.91 -18.57 -1.52
C GLY A 192 7.42 -19.82 -0.80
N ALA A 193 6.98 -20.04 0.44
CA ALA A 193 7.40 -21.19 1.25
C ALA A 193 6.94 -22.52 0.66
N LYS A 194 7.74 -23.56 0.84
CA LYS A 194 7.51 -24.91 0.30
C LYS A 194 7.59 -25.97 1.39
N PRO A 195 6.89 -27.13 1.23
CA PRO A 195 5.92 -27.43 0.17
C PRO A 195 4.53 -26.89 0.44
N GLY A 196 3.81 -26.49 -0.60
CA GLY A 196 2.39 -26.11 -0.57
C GLY A 196 2.03 -24.89 0.26
N ALA A 197 3.00 -24.06 0.62
CA ALA A 197 2.90 -22.98 1.60
C ALA A 197 3.33 -21.62 1.04
N SER A 198 3.29 -21.45 -0.28
CA SER A 198 3.66 -20.18 -0.90
C SER A 198 2.78 -19.03 -0.39
N VAL A 199 1.49 -19.30 -0.18
CA VAL A 199 0.55 -18.42 0.51
C VAL A 199 0.06 -19.12 1.77
N LEU A 200 0.14 -18.43 2.90
CA LEU A 200 -0.33 -18.90 4.21
C LEU A 200 -1.41 -17.96 4.74
N ALA A 201 -2.44 -18.51 5.34
CA ALA A 201 -3.35 -17.77 6.21
C ALA A 201 -3.18 -18.20 7.65
N LEU A 202 -2.90 -17.24 8.49
CA LEU A 202 -2.74 -17.41 9.92
C LEU A 202 -3.96 -16.81 10.64
N ASP A 203 -4.38 -17.42 11.74
CA ASP A 203 -5.29 -16.77 12.67
C ASP A 203 -4.62 -15.50 13.21
N LYS A 204 -5.20 -14.34 12.96
CA LYS A 204 -4.57 -13.07 13.32
C LYS A 204 -4.44 -12.83 14.82
N GLN A 205 -5.17 -13.59 15.65
CA GLN A 205 -5.12 -13.47 17.11
C GLN A 205 -3.98 -14.29 17.72
N THR A 206 -3.67 -15.45 17.11
CA THR A 206 -2.79 -16.46 17.70
C THR A 206 -1.56 -16.79 16.87
N GLY A 207 -1.51 -16.39 15.59
CA GLY A 207 -0.47 -16.79 14.64
C GLY A 207 -0.56 -18.25 14.17
N LYS A 208 -1.61 -19.00 14.60
CA LYS A 208 -1.80 -20.39 14.17
C LYS A 208 -2.17 -20.47 12.70
N GLU A 209 -1.53 -21.40 11.97
CA GLU A 209 -1.90 -21.68 10.57
C GLU A 209 -3.31 -22.21 10.47
N ILE A 210 -4.09 -21.63 9.56
CA ILE A 210 -5.47 -22.03 9.24
C ILE A 210 -5.52 -22.77 7.91
N TRP A 211 -4.86 -22.22 6.88
CA TRP A 211 -4.71 -22.88 5.59
C TRP A 211 -3.43 -22.43 4.89
N LYS A 212 -3.01 -23.22 3.91
CA LYS A 212 -1.90 -22.92 3.01
C LYS A 212 -2.24 -23.30 1.57
N ALA A 213 -1.60 -22.65 0.61
CA ALA A 213 -1.84 -22.88 -0.81
C ALA A 213 -0.63 -22.50 -1.67
N LEU A 214 -0.59 -23.08 -2.86
CA LEU A 214 0.39 -22.86 -3.93
C LEU A 214 1.82 -23.31 -3.57
N ASP A 215 2.58 -23.59 -4.62
CA ASP A 215 4.05 -23.86 -4.60
C ASP A 215 4.82 -22.85 -5.47
N ASP A 216 4.18 -21.75 -5.83
CA ASP A 216 4.76 -20.75 -6.71
C ASP A 216 5.93 -20.03 -6.05
N PRO A 217 6.97 -19.67 -6.80
CA PRO A 217 7.97 -18.74 -6.30
C PRO A 217 7.31 -17.39 -5.98
N VAL A 218 7.74 -16.78 -4.90
CA VAL A 218 7.23 -15.48 -4.50
C VAL A 218 7.71 -14.39 -5.47
N SER A 219 6.84 -13.41 -5.73
CA SER A 219 7.18 -12.15 -6.37
C SER A 219 7.36 -11.03 -5.33
N ASN A 220 7.46 -9.78 -5.79
CA ASN A 220 7.38 -8.60 -4.92
C ASN A 220 5.96 -8.01 -4.86
N SER A 221 5.02 -8.55 -5.65
CA SER A 221 3.65 -8.05 -5.76
C SER A 221 2.83 -8.41 -4.53
N SER A 222 2.24 -7.43 -3.90
CA SER A 222 1.39 -7.65 -2.74
C SER A 222 -0.01 -8.15 -3.16
N PRO A 223 -0.58 -9.14 -2.45
CA PRO A 223 -1.90 -9.67 -2.76
C PRO A 223 -3.01 -8.66 -2.50
N ILE A 224 -4.14 -8.82 -3.19
CA ILE A 224 -5.35 -8.03 -2.97
C ILE A 224 -6.58 -8.93 -2.81
N ILE A 225 -7.62 -8.38 -2.18
CA ILE A 225 -8.95 -9.00 -2.15
C ILE A 225 -9.88 -8.25 -3.12
N ILE A 226 -10.62 -9.00 -3.91
CA ILE A 226 -11.63 -8.46 -4.82
C ILE A 226 -12.98 -9.14 -4.61
N ASN A 227 -14.05 -8.48 -5.03
CA ASN A 227 -15.38 -9.09 -5.18
C ASN A 227 -15.71 -9.13 -6.67
N ALA A 228 -15.70 -10.31 -7.28
CA ALA A 228 -15.95 -10.50 -8.69
C ALA A 228 -16.60 -11.88 -8.93
N GLY A 229 -17.42 -12.02 -9.98
CA GLY A 229 -18.13 -13.27 -10.26
C GLY A 229 -18.95 -13.78 -9.08
N GLY A 230 -19.62 -12.89 -8.35
CA GLY A 230 -20.42 -13.24 -7.18
C GLY A 230 -19.64 -13.79 -5.99
N ARG A 231 -18.31 -13.76 -6.01
CA ARG A 231 -17.45 -14.35 -4.98
C ARG A 231 -16.34 -13.41 -4.54
N ARG A 232 -15.94 -13.58 -3.27
CA ARG A 232 -14.76 -12.97 -2.72
C ARG A 232 -13.53 -13.75 -3.13
N GLN A 233 -12.50 -13.07 -3.66
CA GLN A 233 -11.33 -13.69 -4.27
C GLN A 233 -10.06 -13.03 -3.76
N LEU A 234 -9.09 -13.85 -3.35
CA LEU A 234 -7.72 -13.43 -3.07
C LEU A 234 -6.89 -13.54 -4.35
N ILE A 235 -6.41 -12.43 -4.86
CA ILE A 235 -5.57 -12.39 -6.05
C ILE A 235 -4.12 -12.36 -5.64
N VAL A 236 -3.35 -13.30 -6.17
CA VAL A 236 -1.91 -13.46 -5.94
C VAL A 236 -1.20 -13.47 -7.28
N TRP A 237 -0.28 -12.55 -7.48
CA TRP A 237 0.61 -12.54 -8.64
C TRP A 237 2.00 -12.99 -8.22
N SER A 238 2.36 -14.21 -8.57
CA SER A 238 3.68 -14.82 -8.32
C SER A 238 4.62 -14.59 -9.51
N ASP A 239 5.86 -15.06 -9.41
CA ASP A 239 6.79 -15.02 -10.54
C ASP A 239 6.47 -16.03 -11.65
N SER A 240 5.52 -16.94 -11.41
CA SER A 240 5.13 -17.98 -12.36
C SER A 240 3.66 -17.93 -12.79
N SER A 241 2.79 -17.31 -11.99
CA SER A 241 1.36 -17.29 -12.27
C SER A 241 0.62 -16.11 -11.65
N LEU A 242 -0.55 -15.82 -12.20
CA LEU A 242 -1.59 -15.05 -11.55
C LEU A 242 -2.68 -16.02 -11.10
N ALA A 243 -2.99 -16.04 -9.81
CA ALA A 243 -3.94 -16.96 -9.22
C ALA A 243 -5.02 -16.21 -8.43
N SER A 244 -6.22 -16.81 -8.46
CA SER A 244 -7.34 -16.43 -7.60
C SER A 244 -7.67 -17.57 -6.66
N LEU A 245 -7.75 -17.26 -5.37
CA LEU A 245 -8.06 -18.22 -4.32
C LEU A 245 -9.29 -17.79 -3.51
N ASP A 246 -9.96 -18.77 -2.93
CA ASP A 246 -10.92 -18.53 -1.85
C ASP A 246 -10.16 -18.04 -0.60
N PRO A 247 -10.39 -16.81 -0.14
CA PRO A 247 -9.65 -16.29 1.01
C PRO A 247 -9.96 -17.04 2.31
N ALA A 248 -11.10 -17.74 2.40
CA ALA A 248 -11.50 -18.45 3.61
C ALA A 248 -10.76 -19.79 3.82
N ASN A 249 -10.32 -20.45 2.74
CA ASN A 249 -9.75 -21.80 2.82
C ASN A 249 -8.58 -22.07 1.86
N GLY A 250 -8.15 -21.11 1.05
CA GLY A 250 -7.02 -21.22 0.13
C GLY A 250 -7.31 -22.03 -1.15
N ARG A 251 -8.57 -22.47 -1.38
CA ARG A 251 -8.92 -23.20 -2.61
C ARG A 251 -8.71 -22.31 -3.84
N VAL A 252 -7.96 -22.82 -4.83
CA VAL A 252 -7.74 -22.13 -6.10
C VAL A 252 -9.04 -22.11 -6.90
N TYR A 253 -9.51 -20.92 -7.28
CA TYR A 253 -10.62 -20.75 -8.22
C TYR A 253 -10.13 -20.83 -9.65
N TRP A 254 -9.08 -20.12 -9.99
CA TRP A 254 -8.41 -20.13 -11.28
C TRP A 254 -6.94 -19.77 -11.16
N ARG A 255 -6.13 -20.18 -12.11
CA ARG A 255 -4.71 -19.89 -12.18
C ARG A 255 -4.26 -19.80 -13.63
N GLU A 256 -3.68 -18.66 -14.00
CA GLU A 256 -3.15 -18.39 -15.33
C GLU A 256 -1.60 -18.31 -15.28
N PRO A 257 -0.89 -19.03 -16.13
CA PRO A 257 0.56 -18.87 -16.26
C PRO A 257 0.91 -17.42 -16.61
N MET A 258 1.78 -16.82 -15.82
CA MET A 258 2.22 -15.44 -16.02
C MET A 258 3.66 -15.28 -15.52
N VAL A 259 4.61 -15.50 -16.40
CA VAL A 259 6.03 -15.45 -16.09
C VAL A 259 6.56 -14.06 -16.44
N THR A 260 7.27 -13.45 -15.49
CA THR A 260 8.02 -12.21 -15.74
C THR A 260 9.51 -12.51 -15.85
N SER A 261 10.23 -11.71 -16.63
CA SER A 261 11.69 -11.78 -16.66
C SER A 261 12.28 -11.13 -15.40
N ASN A 262 13.28 -11.77 -14.79
CA ASN A 262 14.10 -11.21 -13.71
C ASN A 262 13.36 -10.92 -12.38
N ASN A 263 12.27 -11.62 -12.04
CA ASN A 263 11.51 -11.42 -10.81
C ASN A 263 11.04 -9.96 -10.65
N ASP A 264 10.70 -9.31 -11.73
CA ASP A 264 10.27 -7.91 -11.78
C ASP A 264 8.76 -7.70 -11.47
N SER A 265 8.07 -8.70 -10.91
CA SER A 265 6.64 -8.61 -10.54
C SER A 265 6.49 -7.85 -9.23
N VAL A 266 6.55 -6.51 -9.27
CA VAL A 266 6.48 -5.63 -8.09
C VAL A 266 5.14 -4.90 -7.99
N ALA A 267 4.61 -4.44 -9.14
CA ALA A 267 3.34 -3.72 -9.19
C ALA A 267 2.21 -4.57 -8.60
N THR A 268 1.40 -3.96 -7.75
CA THR A 268 0.21 -4.61 -7.18
C THR A 268 -0.88 -4.72 -8.24
N PRO A 269 -1.63 -5.82 -8.34
CA PRO A 269 -2.82 -5.90 -9.18
C PRO A 269 -3.84 -4.81 -8.81
N VAL A 270 -4.51 -4.23 -9.81
CA VAL A 270 -5.51 -3.19 -9.61
C VAL A 270 -6.86 -3.69 -10.12
N PHE A 271 -7.88 -3.58 -9.28
CA PHE A 271 -9.23 -4.06 -9.61
C PHE A 271 -10.25 -2.92 -9.65
N HIS A 272 -11.06 -2.89 -10.70
CA HIS A 272 -12.19 -1.98 -10.82
C HIS A 272 -13.26 -2.57 -11.75
N ARG A 273 -14.51 -2.67 -11.27
CA ARG A 273 -15.67 -3.09 -12.06
C ARG A 273 -15.44 -4.37 -12.88
N ASN A 274 -15.04 -5.46 -12.22
CA ASN A 274 -14.73 -6.76 -12.82
C ASN A 274 -13.50 -6.79 -13.76
N ARG A 275 -12.76 -5.70 -13.88
CA ARG A 275 -11.51 -5.63 -14.62
C ARG A 275 -10.34 -5.70 -13.64
N LEU A 276 -9.42 -6.60 -13.93
CA LEU A 276 -8.19 -6.80 -13.18
C LEU A 276 -7.00 -6.41 -14.06
N LEU A 277 -6.30 -5.35 -13.67
CA LEU A 277 -5.12 -4.85 -14.35
C LEU A 277 -3.87 -5.35 -13.61
N VAL A 278 -2.99 -6.03 -14.34
CA VAL A 278 -1.73 -6.56 -13.81
C VAL A 278 -0.61 -6.17 -14.77
N SER A 279 0.20 -5.17 -14.39
CA SER A 279 1.40 -4.74 -15.16
C SER A 279 1.18 -4.67 -16.68
N GLY A 280 0.16 -3.95 -17.12
CA GLY A 280 -0.13 -3.78 -18.55
C GLY A 280 -0.85 -4.95 -19.22
N LEU A 281 -1.41 -5.87 -18.41
CA LEU A 281 -2.36 -6.90 -18.86
C LEU A 281 -3.72 -6.59 -18.22
N MET A 282 -4.77 -6.55 -19.03
CA MET A 282 -6.13 -6.40 -18.55
C MET A 282 -6.89 -7.71 -18.70
N LEU A 283 -7.55 -8.12 -17.62
CA LEU A 283 -8.39 -9.32 -17.57
C LEU A 283 -9.81 -8.94 -17.16
N ASP A 284 -10.79 -9.67 -17.69
CA ASP A 284 -12.14 -9.73 -17.15
C ASP A 284 -12.22 -10.87 -16.15
N VAL A 285 -12.78 -10.61 -14.97
CA VAL A 285 -12.94 -11.58 -13.88
C VAL A 285 -14.40 -11.64 -13.40
N SER A 286 -15.34 -11.31 -14.29
CA SER A 286 -16.78 -11.26 -13.99
C SER A 286 -17.47 -12.62 -13.92
N ALA A 287 -16.82 -13.69 -14.41
CA ALA A 287 -17.43 -14.99 -14.55
C ALA A 287 -17.85 -15.63 -13.21
N ASP A 288 -19.00 -16.32 -13.20
CA ASP A 288 -19.47 -17.24 -12.15
C ASP A 288 -19.75 -18.62 -12.78
N PRO A 289 -18.99 -19.68 -12.42
CA PRO A 289 -17.92 -19.72 -11.41
C PRO A 289 -16.72 -18.85 -11.79
N PRO A 290 -15.91 -18.40 -10.80
CA PRO A 290 -14.78 -17.52 -11.04
C PRO A 290 -13.80 -18.05 -12.08
N ALA A 291 -13.49 -17.21 -13.07
CA ALA A 291 -12.52 -17.46 -14.14
C ALA A 291 -11.91 -16.14 -14.59
N ALA A 292 -10.78 -16.18 -15.29
CA ALA A 292 -10.14 -15.01 -15.86
C ALA A 292 -10.12 -15.09 -17.38
N ALA A 293 -10.49 -14.00 -18.05
CA ALA A 293 -10.39 -13.87 -19.50
C ALA A 293 -9.49 -12.68 -19.85
N PHE A 294 -8.43 -12.91 -20.63
CA PHE A 294 -7.55 -11.83 -21.07
C PHE A 294 -8.25 -10.94 -22.09
N LEU A 295 -8.27 -9.63 -21.85
CA LEU A 295 -8.85 -8.63 -22.73
C LEU A 295 -7.80 -8.04 -23.67
N TRP A 296 -6.69 -7.59 -23.12
CA TRP A 296 -5.56 -7.04 -23.87
C TRP A 296 -4.27 -7.04 -23.04
N PRO A 297 -3.07 -6.97 -23.66
CA PRO A 297 -2.80 -7.11 -25.10
C PRO A 297 -2.95 -8.56 -25.57
N ALA A 298 -2.91 -8.79 -26.87
CA ALA A 298 -3.00 -10.14 -27.44
C ALA A 298 -1.85 -11.06 -26.99
N ILE A 299 -0.66 -10.50 -26.77
CA ILE A 299 0.48 -11.21 -26.20
C ILE A 299 0.33 -11.14 -24.66
N ARG A 300 0.03 -12.27 -24.04
CA ARG A 300 -0.28 -12.41 -22.61
C ARG A 300 0.98 -12.44 -21.73
N VAL A 301 1.88 -11.48 -21.92
CA VAL A 301 3.13 -11.34 -21.17
C VAL A 301 3.23 -9.91 -20.64
N PRO A 302 3.52 -9.71 -19.35
CA PRO A 302 3.76 -8.38 -18.81
C PRO A 302 4.82 -7.63 -19.59
N SER A 303 4.57 -6.38 -19.94
CA SER A 303 5.47 -5.59 -20.75
C SER A 303 5.70 -4.20 -20.17
N LYS A 304 6.94 -3.91 -19.81
CA LYS A 304 7.40 -2.59 -19.35
C LYS A 304 7.16 -1.48 -20.39
N ARG A 305 6.91 -1.84 -21.66
CA ARG A 305 6.56 -0.89 -22.74
C ARG A 305 5.12 -0.41 -22.66
N ILE A 306 4.23 -1.17 -21.99
CA ILE A 306 2.83 -0.78 -21.75
C ILE A 306 2.73 -0.08 -20.42
N LEU A 307 3.04 -0.80 -19.32
CA LEU A 307 3.10 -0.27 -17.97
C LEU A 307 4.27 -0.92 -17.21
N SER A 308 4.85 -0.18 -16.30
CA SER A 308 5.95 -0.63 -15.46
C SER A 308 5.53 -1.84 -14.61
N ASN A 309 6.47 -2.76 -14.41
CA ASN A 309 6.33 -3.85 -13.44
C ASN A 309 6.63 -3.40 -12.01
N THR A 310 7.26 -2.21 -11.83
CA THR A 310 7.70 -1.69 -10.54
C THR A 310 6.81 -0.59 -9.97
N SER A 311 5.96 0.02 -10.80
CA SER A 311 5.04 1.08 -10.40
C SER A 311 3.59 0.62 -10.56
N THR A 312 2.81 0.67 -9.49
CA THR A 312 1.40 0.30 -9.54
C THR A 312 0.60 1.43 -10.21
N PRO A 313 -0.13 1.15 -11.30
CA PRO A 313 -0.97 2.14 -11.96
C PRO A 313 -2.25 2.43 -11.16
N ILE A 314 -2.97 3.47 -11.58
CA ILE A 314 -4.34 3.76 -11.14
C ILE A 314 -5.31 3.50 -12.28
N LEU A 315 -6.36 2.74 -12.01
CA LEU A 315 -7.48 2.51 -12.92
C LEU A 315 -8.67 3.35 -12.44
N GLN A 316 -8.98 4.41 -13.18
CA GLN A 316 -10.05 5.35 -12.81
C GLN A 316 -11.02 5.56 -13.97
N GLY A 317 -12.23 5.04 -13.83
CA GLY A 317 -13.23 5.07 -14.89
C GLY A 317 -12.76 4.35 -16.15
N GLU A 318 -12.70 5.06 -17.27
CA GLU A 318 -12.29 4.54 -18.58
C GLU A 318 -10.78 4.73 -18.86
N TYR A 319 -10.00 5.19 -17.87
CA TYR A 319 -8.59 5.52 -18.06
C TYR A 319 -7.68 4.84 -17.04
N ILE A 320 -6.47 4.55 -17.51
CA ILE A 320 -5.37 4.06 -16.68
C ILE A 320 -4.29 5.12 -16.69
N PHE A 321 -3.85 5.55 -15.50
CA PHE A 321 -2.68 6.40 -15.32
C PHE A 321 -1.58 5.57 -14.68
N GLY A 322 -0.41 5.55 -15.30
CA GLY A 322 0.71 4.75 -14.82
C GLY A 322 2.03 5.18 -15.44
N ALA A 323 3.13 4.62 -14.97
CA ALA A 323 4.45 4.82 -15.56
C ALA A 323 4.84 3.64 -16.45
N LYS A 324 5.60 3.89 -17.51
CA LYS A 324 6.38 2.85 -18.22
C LYS A 324 7.69 2.57 -17.48
N GLY A 325 8.36 1.48 -17.83
CA GLY A 325 9.58 1.05 -17.15
C GLY A 325 10.78 2.01 -17.22
N TRP A 326 10.65 3.13 -17.93
CA TRP A 326 11.65 4.19 -18.03
C TRP A 326 11.20 5.53 -17.45
N GLY A 327 10.11 5.53 -16.63
CA GLY A 327 9.64 6.74 -15.96
C GLY A 327 8.69 7.62 -16.76
N GLU A 328 8.34 7.23 -17.99
CA GLU A 328 7.35 7.92 -18.82
C GLU A 328 5.95 7.74 -18.20
N LEU A 329 5.31 8.82 -17.77
CA LEU A 329 3.91 8.81 -17.32
C LEU A 329 2.99 8.69 -18.53
N VAL A 330 2.03 7.78 -18.49
CA VAL A 330 1.10 7.52 -19.58
C VAL A 330 -0.35 7.55 -19.12
N CYS A 331 -1.24 7.90 -20.04
CA CYS A 331 -2.67 7.61 -19.98
C CYS A 331 -3.02 6.58 -21.03
N LEU A 332 -3.67 5.50 -20.60
CA LEU A 332 -4.19 4.48 -21.51
C LEU A 332 -5.73 4.45 -21.41
N GLU A 333 -6.36 4.08 -22.52
CA GLU A 333 -7.77 3.70 -22.55
C GLU A 333 -7.95 2.33 -21.92
N ALA A 334 -8.76 2.22 -20.87
CA ALA A 334 -8.90 0.98 -20.10
C ALA A 334 -9.51 -0.18 -20.90
N ALA A 335 -10.35 0.13 -21.88
CA ALA A 335 -11.02 -0.88 -22.71
C ALA A 335 -10.05 -1.61 -23.65
N THR A 336 -9.03 -0.93 -24.17
CA THR A 336 -8.18 -1.43 -25.28
C THR A 336 -6.70 -1.44 -24.97
N GLY A 337 -6.25 -0.74 -23.90
CA GLY A 337 -4.84 -0.49 -23.62
C GLY A 337 -4.17 0.51 -24.58
N ARG A 338 -4.94 1.17 -25.45
CA ARG A 338 -4.42 2.16 -26.39
C ARG A 338 -3.90 3.38 -25.62
N GLN A 339 -2.66 3.77 -25.90
CA GLN A 339 -2.08 4.99 -25.34
C GLN A 339 -2.78 6.23 -25.89
N ILE A 340 -3.25 7.11 -24.99
CA ILE A 340 -3.87 8.39 -25.33
C ILE A 340 -2.82 9.48 -25.36
N TRP A 341 -2.01 9.58 -24.30
CA TRP A 341 -0.88 10.49 -24.22
C TRP A 341 0.23 9.94 -23.32
N SER A 342 1.42 10.54 -23.40
CA SER A 342 2.54 10.31 -22.49
C SER A 342 3.38 11.55 -22.28
N THR A 343 4.15 11.58 -21.17
CA THR A 343 5.10 12.66 -20.84
C THR A 343 6.31 12.13 -20.07
N ASN A 344 7.48 12.73 -20.32
CA ASN A 344 8.75 12.44 -19.64
C ASN A 344 9.16 13.56 -18.68
N SER A 345 8.22 14.46 -18.28
CA SER A 345 8.56 15.66 -17.51
C SER A 345 8.68 15.45 -16.00
N LEU A 346 8.40 14.25 -15.49
CA LEU A 346 8.27 14.02 -14.05
C LEU A 346 9.55 13.52 -13.37
N THR A 347 10.22 12.56 -14.01
CA THR A 347 11.46 11.95 -13.50
C THR A 347 12.42 11.73 -14.68
N ALA A 348 13.72 11.62 -14.40
CA ALA A 348 14.69 11.32 -15.44
C ALA A 348 14.39 9.96 -16.09
N SER A 349 14.48 9.91 -17.42
CA SER A 349 14.35 8.65 -18.17
C SER A 349 15.54 7.75 -17.86
N LYS A 350 15.31 6.66 -17.11
CA LYS A 350 16.32 5.70 -16.68
C LYS A 350 15.72 4.33 -16.44
N ASN A 351 16.52 3.27 -16.61
CA ASN A 351 16.06 1.91 -16.36
C ASN A 351 15.66 1.75 -14.86
N GLY A 352 14.48 1.21 -14.63
CA GLY A 352 13.94 1.01 -13.28
C GLY A 352 13.29 2.25 -12.65
N ALA A 353 13.11 3.35 -13.42
CA ALA A 353 12.38 4.52 -12.93
C ALA A 353 10.98 4.16 -12.41
N SER A 354 10.61 4.71 -11.29
CA SER A 354 9.38 4.38 -10.57
C SER A 354 8.61 5.63 -10.14
N MET A 355 7.28 5.49 -10.06
CA MET A 355 6.39 6.56 -9.66
C MET A 355 5.19 6.00 -8.90
N ASN A 356 4.87 6.56 -7.76
CA ASN A 356 3.68 6.24 -7.00
C ASN A 356 2.60 7.30 -7.25
N ILE A 357 1.41 6.87 -7.65
CA ILE A 357 0.28 7.73 -7.99
C ILE A 357 -0.80 7.56 -6.93
N THR A 358 -1.23 8.65 -6.29
CA THR A 358 -2.26 8.68 -5.25
C THR A 358 -3.34 9.68 -5.62
N PRO A 359 -4.53 9.24 -6.06
CA PRO A 359 -5.68 10.12 -6.25
C PRO A 359 -6.09 10.78 -4.94
N GLN A 360 -6.44 12.07 -5.00
CA GLN A 360 -6.96 12.83 -3.86
C GLN A 360 -7.80 14.03 -4.34
N GLY A 361 -9.08 14.04 -4.01
CA GLY A 361 -9.96 15.20 -4.18
C GLY A 361 -10.04 15.75 -5.61
N GLY A 362 -10.09 14.89 -6.64
CA GLY A 362 -10.16 15.33 -8.05
C GLY A 362 -8.80 15.73 -8.66
N ALA A 363 -7.71 15.61 -7.91
CA ALA A 363 -6.32 15.75 -8.36
C ALA A 363 -5.48 14.54 -7.89
N PHE A 364 -4.17 14.61 -8.09
CA PHE A 364 -3.26 13.50 -7.80
C PHE A 364 -2.02 13.99 -7.08
N PHE A 365 -1.51 13.17 -6.18
CA PHE A 365 -0.12 13.23 -5.75
C PHE A 365 0.68 12.20 -6.53
N LEU A 366 1.81 12.64 -7.09
CA LEU A 366 2.77 11.78 -7.77
C LEU A 366 4.08 11.84 -6.97
N PHE A 367 4.51 10.72 -6.43
CA PHE A 367 5.77 10.63 -5.73
C PHE A 367 6.77 9.90 -6.60
N THR A 368 7.84 10.61 -6.99
CA THR A 368 8.85 10.08 -7.91
C THR A 368 9.99 9.40 -7.16
N ASP A 369 10.71 8.54 -7.85
CA ASP A 369 11.93 7.88 -7.37
C ASP A 369 13.10 8.84 -7.11
N GLU A 370 12.97 10.10 -7.48
CA GLU A 370 13.89 11.19 -7.14
C GLU A 370 13.50 11.89 -5.82
N GLY A 371 12.48 11.41 -5.13
CA GLY A 371 12.01 11.95 -3.86
C GLY A 371 11.20 13.24 -3.96
N ASN A 372 10.68 13.54 -5.16
CA ASN A 372 9.79 14.69 -5.36
C ASN A 372 8.33 14.28 -5.16
N LEU A 373 7.57 15.10 -4.45
CA LEU A 373 6.12 15.04 -4.40
C LEU A 373 5.56 16.10 -5.35
N ILE A 374 4.69 15.69 -6.25
CA ILE A 374 4.09 16.55 -7.28
C ILE A 374 2.58 16.55 -7.08
N ARG A 375 1.96 17.72 -7.03
CA ARG A 375 0.52 17.90 -7.13
C ARG A 375 0.16 18.10 -8.59
N ALA A 376 -0.77 17.31 -9.14
CA ALA A 376 -1.08 17.33 -10.56
C ALA A 376 -2.55 17.05 -10.85
N GLN A 377 -3.00 17.45 -12.03
CA GLN A 377 -4.22 16.95 -12.66
C GLN A 377 -3.87 15.96 -13.77
N LEU A 378 -4.56 14.83 -13.77
CA LEU A 378 -4.48 13.81 -14.81
C LEU A 378 -5.88 13.64 -15.42
N SER A 379 -5.97 13.65 -16.74
CA SER A 379 -7.20 13.39 -17.48
C SER A 379 -6.87 12.80 -18.85
N SER A 380 -7.87 12.44 -19.64
CA SER A 380 -7.67 12.06 -21.04
C SER A 380 -7.09 13.19 -21.91
N ALA A 381 -7.26 14.45 -21.48
CA ALA A 381 -6.72 15.60 -22.20
C ALA A 381 -5.21 15.83 -21.96
N GLY A 382 -4.65 15.24 -20.88
CA GLY A 382 -3.21 15.36 -20.59
C GLY A 382 -2.88 15.42 -19.12
N TYR A 383 -1.59 15.65 -18.87
CA TYR A 383 -0.98 15.95 -17.58
C TYR A 383 -0.79 17.45 -17.40
N ARG A 384 -1.16 17.95 -16.23
CA ARG A 384 -0.90 19.34 -15.82
C ARG A 384 -0.32 19.35 -14.41
N GLU A 385 0.93 19.73 -14.28
CA GLU A 385 1.54 19.96 -12.97
C GLU A 385 0.93 21.22 -12.34
N ILE A 386 0.58 21.13 -11.07
CA ILE A 386 0.11 22.26 -10.27
C ILE A 386 1.27 22.82 -9.46
N SER A 387 1.99 21.95 -8.76
CA SER A 387 3.16 22.32 -7.95
C SER A 387 4.03 21.10 -7.66
N ARG A 388 5.29 21.34 -7.29
CA ARG A 388 6.28 20.31 -6.94
C ARG A 388 7.07 20.74 -5.71
N ALA A 389 7.40 19.78 -4.86
CA ALA A 389 8.32 19.97 -3.74
C ALA A 389 9.24 18.76 -3.61
N HIS A 390 10.51 18.99 -3.33
CA HIS A 390 11.44 17.94 -2.96
C HIS A 390 11.19 17.55 -1.51
N LEU A 391 10.95 16.27 -1.26
CA LEU A 391 10.55 15.75 0.06
C LEU A 391 11.68 15.02 0.77
N ILE A 392 12.42 14.18 0.04
CA ILE A 392 13.43 13.28 0.60
C ILE A 392 14.48 12.93 -0.45
N ASP A 393 15.75 12.84 -0.03
CA ASP A 393 16.84 12.46 -0.93
C ASP A 393 16.82 10.96 -1.27
N PRO A 394 17.02 10.59 -2.55
CA PRO A 394 17.18 9.20 -2.95
C PRO A 394 18.53 8.68 -2.43
N THR A 395 18.49 7.54 -1.76
CA THR A 395 19.68 6.94 -1.14
C THR A 395 20.02 5.56 -1.67
N TRP A 396 19.05 4.79 -2.16
CA TRP A 396 19.30 3.44 -2.64
C TRP A 396 20.03 3.44 -3.99
N PRO A 397 21.26 2.89 -4.03
CA PRO A 397 22.03 2.85 -5.26
C PRO A 397 21.53 1.72 -6.18
N PHE A 398 21.25 2.05 -7.43
CA PHE A 398 20.99 1.09 -8.49
C PHE A 398 21.68 1.54 -9.77
N LEU A 399 22.59 0.72 -10.28
CA LEU A 399 23.50 1.10 -11.37
C LEU A 399 24.29 2.37 -10.99
N GLN A 400 24.15 3.44 -11.77
CA GLN A 400 24.87 4.72 -11.56
C GLN A 400 23.99 5.81 -10.94
N THR A 401 22.77 5.48 -10.51
CA THR A 401 21.80 6.42 -9.96
C THR A 401 21.31 5.99 -8.59
N LYS A 402 20.70 6.90 -7.85
CA LYS A 402 20.05 6.63 -6.59
C LYS A 402 18.54 6.80 -6.73
N TYR A 403 17.78 6.01 -5.96
CA TYR A 403 16.32 5.97 -6.02
C TYR A 403 15.69 5.99 -4.63
N VAL A 404 14.42 6.38 -4.60
CA VAL A 404 13.48 6.13 -3.51
C VAL A 404 12.36 5.26 -4.07
N TYR A 405 12.22 4.03 -3.59
CA TYR A 405 11.21 3.12 -4.10
C TYR A 405 10.00 2.93 -3.19
N ALA A 406 10.18 3.11 -1.87
CA ALA A 406 9.09 2.92 -0.92
C ALA A 406 7.94 3.91 -1.20
N PRO A 407 6.70 3.44 -1.43
CA PRO A 407 5.55 4.32 -1.57
C PRO A 407 5.34 5.16 -0.31
N PRO A 408 4.94 6.44 -0.44
CA PRO A 408 4.60 7.26 0.71
C PRO A 408 3.27 6.83 1.34
N ALA A 409 3.07 7.19 2.61
CA ALA A 409 1.80 7.10 3.30
C ALA A 409 1.20 8.50 3.49
N PHE A 410 -0.13 8.57 3.58
CA PHE A 410 -0.86 9.82 3.76
C PHE A 410 -1.85 9.69 4.91
N SER A 411 -1.78 10.58 5.88
CA SER A 411 -2.71 10.57 7.02
C SER A 411 -2.73 11.92 7.72
N ASN A 412 -3.89 12.36 8.19
CA ASN A 412 -4.04 13.60 8.94
C ASN A 412 -3.45 14.82 8.21
N ARG A 413 -3.67 14.92 6.90
CA ARG A 413 -3.12 16.00 6.06
C ARG A 413 -1.59 16.09 6.12
N HIS A 414 -0.94 14.94 6.26
CA HIS A 414 0.52 14.80 6.20
C HIS A 414 0.91 13.71 5.21
N VAL A 415 2.10 13.82 4.67
CA VAL A 415 2.77 12.78 3.90
C VAL A 415 3.96 12.27 4.70
N PHE A 416 4.12 10.95 4.69
CA PHE A 416 5.24 10.23 5.29
C PHE A 416 5.99 9.50 4.20
N ALA A 417 7.25 9.82 4.01
CA ALA A 417 8.11 9.15 3.04
C ALA A 417 9.37 8.63 3.73
N ARG A 418 9.98 7.59 3.15
CA ARG A 418 11.25 7.06 3.62
C ARG A 418 12.25 6.85 2.49
N SER A 419 13.52 6.98 2.81
CA SER A 419 14.64 6.41 2.06
C SER A 419 15.31 5.30 2.89
N GLU A 420 16.50 4.83 2.50
CA GLU A 420 17.29 3.88 3.30
C GLU A 420 18.08 4.57 4.42
N ALA A 421 17.92 5.87 4.59
CA ALA A 421 18.65 6.65 5.59
C ALA A 421 17.73 7.38 6.57
N GLU A 422 16.51 7.75 6.14
CA GLU A 422 15.60 8.54 6.96
C GLU A 422 14.12 8.29 6.65
N VAL A 423 13.27 8.65 7.59
CA VAL A 423 11.84 8.86 7.41
C VAL A 423 11.51 10.32 7.65
N VAL A 424 10.65 10.89 6.83
CA VAL A 424 10.22 12.28 6.88
C VAL A 424 8.71 12.39 6.99
N CYS A 425 8.24 13.37 7.76
CA CYS A 425 6.85 13.82 7.80
C CYS A 425 6.79 15.27 7.32
N ALA A 426 5.97 15.54 6.30
CA ALA A 426 5.68 16.89 5.84
C ALA A 426 4.19 17.20 5.91
N SER A 427 3.86 18.47 6.21
CA SER A 427 2.48 18.93 6.27
C SER A 427 1.94 19.19 4.85
N LEU A 428 0.72 18.71 4.61
CA LEU A 428 -0.10 19.01 3.46
C LEU A 428 -1.36 19.80 3.87
N GLU A 429 -1.42 20.30 5.11
CA GLU A 429 -2.57 20.98 5.66
C GLU A 429 -2.78 22.36 5.00
N ALA A 430 -3.98 22.60 4.45
CA ALA A 430 -4.35 23.89 3.90
C ALA A 430 -4.54 24.92 5.01
N GLY A 431 -4.11 26.18 4.75
CA GLY A 431 -4.37 27.31 5.66
C GLY A 431 -3.40 27.44 6.85
N GLN A 432 -2.17 26.90 6.76
CA GLN A 432 -1.07 27.19 7.71
C GLN A 432 -0.27 28.40 7.30
#